data_201c2cc1102d70d731736f9a85f9fd5a
#
_entry.id   201c2cc1102d70d731736f9a85f9fd5a
#
_cell.length_a   1.000
_cell.length_b   1.000
_cell.length_c   1.000
_cell.angle_alpha   90.00
_cell.angle_beta   90.00
_cell.angle_gamma   90.00
#
_symmetry.space_group_name_H-M   'P 1'
#
loop_
_entity.id
_entity.type
_entity.pdbx_description
1 polymer ?
#
loop_
_entity_poly.entity_id
_entity_poly.type
_entity_poly.pdbx_seq_one_letter_code
_entity_poly.pdbx_strand_id
1 'polypeptide(L)'
;MDVSPLALTALSAAVAVEIAVAARYLAGVRMPRPPVGVYTGGDIAVLCAGVVVAPLLYTALPGAAVSAVFGLVLCLAVQFTLAPLLAATGLRAAPWSWAAALGGTAATGLAALTGHPGGARAGSDLLIAVAVVGVANLWTQSGLRAGHTAALAAVLTGYDLAATTLTDTTARFFEQVRDRPFAPMLALTGGSQPVAVGLGDLLLLVLFPLVAAKAYGRTAAWAAALAGLLVTGAVSTCFALGLLSTGFPLLTALGPLIVAQHLHWRRRSGGERTTAQWREGRSAPPPPPSGTELAAALAAPAPEGAPPGSWLALGAGRVLGTGPTPGRARRDARRQGAEAPTTARMV
;
A
#
# COMPACT_ATOMS: atom_id res chain seq x y z
N MET A 1 -29.14 -14.17 -11.32
CA MET A 1 -28.54 -13.84 -9.99
C MET A 1 -28.83 -12.38 -9.72
N ASP A 2 -29.78 -12.11 -8.83
CA ASP A 2 -30.16 -10.72 -8.54
C ASP A 2 -29.23 -10.14 -7.46
N VAL A 3 -28.07 -9.63 -7.89
CA VAL A 3 -27.22 -8.85 -7.00
C VAL A 3 -27.92 -7.52 -6.79
N SER A 4 -28.28 -7.21 -5.53
CA SER A 4 -28.99 -5.97 -5.21
C SER A 4 -28.13 -4.74 -5.58
N PRO A 5 -28.64 -3.78 -6.36
CA PRO A 5 -27.94 -2.52 -6.63
C PRO A 5 -27.53 -1.78 -5.35
N LEU A 6 -28.30 -1.95 -4.29
CA LEU A 6 -28.00 -1.41 -2.97
C LEU A 6 -26.71 -2.01 -2.38
N ALA A 7 -26.47 -3.29 -2.61
CA ALA A 7 -25.24 -3.96 -2.16
C ALA A 7 -24.00 -3.41 -2.86
N LEU A 8 -24.09 -3.13 -4.15
CA LEU A 8 -23.00 -2.59 -4.95
C LEU A 8 -22.67 -1.13 -4.58
N THR A 9 -23.73 -0.33 -4.35
CA THR A 9 -23.55 1.05 -3.89
C THR A 9 -22.96 1.08 -2.48
N ALA A 10 -23.38 0.19 -1.58
CA ALA A 10 -22.84 0.08 -0.23
C ALA A 10 -21.35 -0.30 -0.26
N LEU A 11 -20.94 -1.23 -1.11
CA LEU A 11 -19.54 -1.61 -1.26
C LEU A 11 -18.68 -0.45 -1.77
N SER A 12 -19.14 0.24 -2.82
CA SER A 12 -18.43 1.40 -3.37
C SER A 12 -18.32 2.53 -2.34
N ALA A 13 -19.38 2.77 -1.57
CA ALA A 13 -19.39 3.76 -0.49
C ALA A 13 -18.41 3.36 0.63
N ALA A 14 -18.36 2.09 1.01
CA ALA A 14 -17.43 1.59 2.02
C ALA A 14 -15.97 1.77 1.59
N VAL A 15 -15.64 1.43 0.35
CA VAL A 15 -14.29 1.65 -0.20
C VAL A 15 -13.94 3.15 -0.19
N ALA A 16 -14.89 4.02 -0.56
CA ALA A 16 -14.68 5.47 -0.52
C ALA A 16 -14.45 5.99 0.91
N VAL A 17 -15.24 5.51 1.87
CA VAL A 17 -15.07 5.83 3.30
C VAL A 17 -13.72 5.33 3.80
N GLU A 18 -13.33 4.12 3.44
CA GLU A 18 -12.06 3.51 3.82
C GLU A 18 -10.85 4.35 3.34
N ILE A 19 -10.86 4.76 2.07
CA ILE A 19 -9.83 5.66 1.51
C ILE A 19 -9.82 7.00 2.25
N ALA A 20 -10.98 7.58 2.53
CA ALA A 20 -11.10 8.86 3.23
C ALA A 20 -10.58 8.77 4.68
N VAL A 21 -10.95 7.72 5.41
CA VAL A 21 -10.49 7.47 6.79
C VAL A 21 -8.98 7.26 6.80
N ALA A 22 -8.44 6.45 5.88
CA ALA A 22 -7.01 6.22 5.77
C ALA A 22 -6.23 7.51 5.43
N ALA A 23 -6.76 8.35 4.54
CA ALA A 23 -6.17 9.65 4.22
C ALA A 23 -6.20 10.62 5.43
N ARG A 24 -7.30 10.63 6.18
CA ARG A 24 -7.41 11.40 7.42
C ARG A 24 -6.42 10.91 8.48
N TYR A 25 -6.29 9.61 8.63
CA TYR A 25 -5.32 9.00 9.52
C TYR A 25 -3.89 9.39 9.14
N LEU A 26 -3.53 9.34 7.85
CA LEU A 26 -2.22 9.78 7.33
C LEU A 26 -1.91 11.24 7.69
N ALA A 27 -2.92 12.10 7.64
CA ALA A 27 -2.77 13.53 7.94
C ALA A 27 -2.59 13.81 9.44
N GLY A 28 -3.27 13.06 10.32
CA GLY A 28 -3.36 13.35 11.75
C GLY A 28 -2.52 12.46 12.66
N VAL A 29 -2.19 11.23 12.23
CA VAL A 29 -1.56 10.23 13.10
C VAL A 29 -0.16 9.87 12.61
N ARG A 30 0.81 9.92 13.52
CA ARG A 30 2.18 9.47 13.25
C ARG A 30 2.36 8.05 13.78
N MET A 31 2.58 7.11 12.87
CA MET A 31 2.87 5.74 13.26
C MET A 31 4.33 5.59 13.72
N PRO A 32 4.59 4.77 14.76
CA PRO A 32 5.95 4.43 15.15
C PRO A 32 6.65 3.74 13.97
N ARG A 33 7.95 4.04 13.81
CA ARG A 33 8.73 3.37 12.76
C ARG A 33 8.88 1.90 13.13
N PRO A 34 8.60 0.98 12.20
CA PRO A 34 8.91 -0.42 12.43
C PRO A 34 10.43 -0.61 12.55
N PRO A 35 10.90 -1.58 13.32
CA PRO A 35 12.33 -1.85 13.49
C PRO A 35 13.05 -2.25 12.19
N VAL A 36 12.32 -2.63 11.16
CA VAL A 36 12.83 -3.09 9.85
C VAL A 36 13.41 -1.99 8.94
N GLY A 37 13.43 -0.73 9.36
CA GLY A 37 14.04 0.33 8.56
C GLY A 37 13.21 0.80 7.35
N VAL A 38 13.88 1.23 6.28
CA VAL A 38 13.24 1.69 5.02
C VAL A 38 13.16 0.50 4.07
N TYR A 39 11.99 0.30 3.43
CA TYR A 39 11.80 -0.77 2.44
C TYR A 39 12.82 -0.69 1.31
N THR A 40 13.55 -1.78 1.12
CA THR A 40 14.49 -1.99 0.03
C THR A 40 13.83 -2.79 -1.09
N GLY A 41 14.48 -2.90 -2.26
CA GLY A 41 14.01 -3.78 -3.33
C GLY A 41 13.96 -5.25 -2.90
N GLY A 42 14.87 -5.68 -2.02
CA GLY A 42 14.87 -7.03 -1.43
C GLY A 42 13.63 -7.29 -0.56
N ASP A 43 13.24 -6.33 0.28
CA ASP A 43 12.05 -6.46 1.12
C ASP A 43 10.78 -6.59 0.26
N ILE A 44 10.72 -5.85 -0.86
CA ILE A 44 9.61 -5.95 -1.81
C ILE A 44 9.60 -7.31 -2.50
N ALA A 45 10.75 -7.85 -2.87
CA ALA A 45 10.83 -9.20 -3.46
C ALA A 45 10.36 -10.27 -2.48
N VAL A 46 10.74 -10.18 -1.20
CA VAL A 46 10.26 -11.07 -0.13
C VAL A 46 8.76 -10.92 0.07
N LEU A 47 8.24 -9.69 0.07
CA LEU A 47 6.80 -9.42 0.16
C LEU A 47 6.05 -10.06 -1.02
N CYS A 48 6.53 -9.87 -2.25
CA CYS A 48 5.95 -10.48 -3.45
C CYS A 48 5.98 -12.01 -3.38
N ALA A 49 7.10 -12.60 -2.98
CA ALA A 49 7.20 -14.04 -2.78
C ALA A 49 6.22 -14.54 -1.72
N GLY A 50 6.12 -13.83 -0.59
CA GLY A 50 5.18 -14.15 0.48
C GLY A 50 3.72 -14.15 0.02
N VAL A 51 3.33 -13.16 -0.77
CA VAL A 51 1.96 -13.05 -1.32
C VAL A 51 1.65 -14.20 -2.29
N VAL A 52 2.62 -14.66 -3.08
CA VAL A 52 2.44 -15.79 -4.00
C VAL A 52 2.39 -17.12 -3.25
N VAL A 53 3.22 -17.29 -2.23
CA VAL A 53 3.35 -18.54 -1.49
C VAL A 53 2.23 -18.72 -0.43
N ALA A 54 1.79 -17.63 0.21
CA ALA A 54 0.82 -17.69 1.31
C ALA A 54 -0.50 -18.40 0.93
N PRO A 55 -1.14 -18.14 -0.22
CA PRO A 55 -2.36 -18.85 -0.60
C PRO A 55 -2.16 -20.36 -0.77
N LEU A 56 -1.01 -20.78 -1.28
CA LEU A 56 -0.65 -22.20 -1.41
C LEU A 56 -0.52 -22.87 -0.05
N LEU A 57 0.06 -22.18 0.94
CA LEU A 57 0.15 -22.65 2.31
C LEU A 57 -1.24 -22.70 2.97
N TYR A 58 -2.07 -21.68 2.75
CA TYR A 58 -3.41 -21.64 3.35
C TYR A 58 -4.31 -22.75 2.82
N THR A 59 -4.24 -23.08 1.53
CA THR A 59 -5.03 -24.20 0.97
C THR A 59 -4.60 -25.56 1.53
N ALA A 60 -3.39 -25.69 2.04
CA ALA A 60 -2.90 -26.91 2.70
C ALA A 60 -3.32 -27.01 4.18
N LEU A 61 -3.81 -25.92 4.79
CA LEU A 61 -4.19 -25.89 6.20
C LEU A 61 -5.70 -26.16 6.37
N PRO A 62 -6.13 -26.73 7.52
CA PRO A 62 -7.55 -26.78 7.86
C PRO A 62 -8.15 -25.36 7.92
N GLY A 63 -9.36 -25.17 7.38
CA GLY A 63 -9.99 -23.83 7.34
C GLY A 63 -10.13 -23.16 8.72
N ALA A 64 -10.28 -23.93 9.80
CA ALA A 64 -10.27 -23.40 11.17
C ALA A 64 -8.91 -22.79 11.56
N ALA A 65 -7.80 -23.42 11.14
CA ALA A 65 -6.46 -22.89 11.38
C ALA A 65 -6.22 -21.59 10.56
N VAL A 66 -6.67 -21.57 9.31
CA VAL A 66 -6.62 -20.37 8.47
C VAL A 66 -7.41 -19.23 9.13
N SER A 67 -8.64 -19.48 9.58
CA SER A 67 -9.48 -18.51 10.29
C SER A 67 -8.79 -17.99 11.57
N ALA A 68 -8.18 -18.86 12.36
CA ALA A 68 -7.47 -18.48 13.57
C ALA A 68 -6.23 -17.59 13.26
N VAL A 69 -5.46 -17.92 12.22
CA VAL A 69 -4.32 -17.12 11.77
C VAL A 69 -4.77 -15.73 11.33
N PHE A 70 -5.82 -15.63 10.50
CA PHE A 70 -6.37 -14.34 10.10
C PHE A 70 -6.91 -13.55 11.28
N GLY A 71 -7.62 -14.20 12.21
CA GLY A 71 -8.10 -13.56 13.44
C GLY A 71 -6.96 -12.97 14.28
N LEU A 72 -5.85 -13.70 14.42
CA LEU A 72 -4.65 -13.21 15.11
C LEU A 72 -4.03 -12.02 14.37
N VAL A 73 -3.85 -12.12 13.06
CA VAL A 73 -3.27 -11.05 12.23
C VAL A 73 -4.13 -9.79 12.30
N LEU A 74 -5.46 -9.92 12.19
CA LEU A 74 -6.38 -8.79 12.32
C LEU A 74 -6.34 -8.18 13.72
N CYS A 75 -6.30 -8.98 14.78
CA CYS A 75 -6.16 -8.51 16.15
C CYS A 75 -4.90 -7.65 16.33
N LEU A 76 -3.74 -8.15 15.85
CA LEU A 76 -2.48 -7.41 15.90
C LEU A 76 -2.53 -6.14 15.05
N ALA A 77 -3.11 -6.21 13.85
CA ALA A 77 -3.25 -5.07 12.97
C ALA A 77 -4.14 -3.98 13.58
N VAL A 78 -5.26 -4.34 14.18
CA VAL A 78 -6.15 -3.42 14.90
C VAL A 78 -5.43 -2.78 16.08
N GLN A 79 -4.71 -3.57 16.88
CA GLN A 79 -3.95 -3.09 18.02
C GLN A 79 -2.95 -2.01 17.60
N PHE A 80 -2.08 -2.27 16.62
CA PHE A 80 -1.07 -1.29 16.21
C PHE A 80 -1.66 -0.09 15.46
N THR A 81 -2.87 -0.22 14.89
CA THR A 81 -3.61 0.89 14.28
C THR A 81 -4.18 1.83 15.34
N LEU A 82 -4.79 1.26 16.38
CA LEU A 82 -5.43 2.04 17.42
C LEU A 82 -4.44 2.65 18.42
N ALA A 83 -3.31 1.99 18.68
CA ALA A 83 -2.35 2.47 19.69
C ALA A 83 -1.86 3.92 19.43
N PRO A 84 -1.36 4.30 18.23
CA PRO A 84 -0.94 5.68 17.98
C PRO A 84 -2.11 6.67 17.90
N LEU A 85 -3.29 6.21 17.49
CA LEU A 85 -4.50 7.05 17.49
C LEU A 85 -4.91 7.43 18.92
N LEU A 86 -4.96 6.45 19.83
CA LEU A 86 -5.28 6.68 21.23
C LEU A 86 -4.20 7.49 21.95
N ALA A 87 -2.92 7.28 21.61
CA ALA A 87 -1.84 8.09 22.14
C ALA A 87 -1.97 9.56 21.76
N ALA A 88 -2.45 9.85 20.55
CA ALA A 88 -2.70 11.22 20.09
C ALA A 88 -3.84 11.92 20.84
N THR A 89 -4.74 11.16 21.46
CA THR A 89 -5.85 11.70 22.30
C THR A 89 -5.49 11.83 23.79
N GLY A 90 -4.24 11.50 24.17
CA GLY A 90 -3.80 11.57 25.58
C GLY A 90 -4.24 10.39 26.46
N LEU A 91 -4.91 9.39 25.90
CA LEU A 91 -5.32 8.19 26.62
C LEU A 91 -4.13 7.24 26.83
N ARG A 92 -4.24 6.36 27.84
CA ARG A 92 -3.32 5.23 28.03
C ARG A 92 -3.46 4.27 26.86
N ALA A 93 -2.68 4.51 25.77
CA ALA A 93 -2.85 3.87 24.48
C ALA A 93 -2.75 2.34 24.52
N ALA A 94 -1.73 1.80 25.23
CA ALA A 94 -1.47 0.37 25.21
C ALA A 94 -2.61 -0.50 25.76
N PRO A 95 -3.15 -0.29 26.99
CA PRO A 95 -4.22 -1.16 27.50
C PRO A 95 -5.51 -1.03 26.68
N TRP A 96 -5.88 0.17 26.26
CA TRP A 96 -7.12 0.38 25.51
C TRP A 96 -7.07 -0.14 24.09
N SER A 97 -5.93 -0.04 23.41
CA SER A 97 -5.77 -0.62 22.06
C SER A 97 -5.83 -2.15 22.11
N TRP A 98 -5.23 -2.78 23.11
CA TRP A 98 -5.35 -4.23 23.31
C TRP A 98 -6.75 -4.64 23.71
N ALA A 99 -7.41 -3.91 24.61
CA ALA A 99 -8.79 -4.21 25.00
C ALA A 99 -9.74 -4.15 23.79
N ALA A 100 -9.60 -3.13 22.93
CA ALA A 100 -10.41 -3.01 21.72
C ALA A 100 -10.11 -4.12 20.71
N ALA A 101 -8.83 -4.44 20.46
CA ALA A 101 -8.44 -5.47 19.50
C ALA A 101 -8.85 -6.87 19.96
N LEU A 102 -8.53 -7.24 21.20
CA LEU A 102 -8.91 -8.54 21.76
C LEU A 102 -10.43 -8.65 21.94
N GLY A 103 -11.07 -7.61 22.46
CA GLY A 103 -12.53 -7.57 22.63
C GLY A 103 -13.29 -7.70 21.31
N GLY A 104 -12.88 -6.96 20.27
CA GLY A 104 -13.47 -7.05 18.94
C GLY A 104 -13.28 -8.45 18.31
N THR A 105 -12.06 -8.99 18.41
CA THR A 105 -11.75 -10.33 17.88
C THR A 105 -12.53 -11.41 18.65
N ALA A 106 -12.56 -11.35 19.99
CA ALA A 106 -13.32 -12.29 20.80
C ALA A 106 -14.82 -12.21 20.56
N ALA A 107 -15.39 -11.00 20.46
CA ALA A 107 -16.81 -10.80 20.16
C ALA A 107 -17.18 -11.38 18.78
N THR A 108 -16.34 -11.18 17.76
CA THR A 108 -16.51 -11.75 16.43
C THR A 108 -16.48 -13.28 16.47
N GLY A 109 -15.49 -13.85 17.15
CA GLY A 109 -15.39 -15.31 17.32
C GLY A 109 -16.58 -15.90 18.10
N LEU A 110 -17.00 -15.23 19.17
CA LEU A 110 -18.18 -15.66 19.96
C LEU A 110 -19.46 -15.61 19.15
N ALA A 111 -19.68 -14.54 18.35
CA ALA A 111 -20.83 -14.44 17.46
C ALA A 111 -20.86 -15.60 16.45
N ALA A 112 -19.71 -16.01 15.93
CA ALA A 112 -19.61 -17.18 15.06
C ALA A 112 -19.94 -18.49 15.78
N LEU A 113 -19.41 -18.68 16.98
CA LEU A 113 -19.66 -19.88 17.79
C LEU A 113 -21.11 -20.01 18.28
N THR A 114 -21.77 -18.88 18.52
CA THR A 114 -23.18 -18.84 18.98
C THR A 114 -24.19 -18.82 17.83
N GLY A 115 -23.74 -19.03 16.59
CA GLY A 115 -24.62 -19.12 15.43
C GLY A 115 -25.22 -17.76 14.98
N HIS A 116 -24.51 -16.65 15.22
CA HIS A 116 -24.90 -15.32 14.78
C HIS A 116 -24.04 -14.87 13.58
N PRO A 117 -24.30 -15.39 12.35
CA PRO A 117 -23.43 -15.14 11.19
C PRO A 117 -23.35 -13.67 10.79
N GLY A 118 -24.45 -12.92 10.96
CA GLY A 118 -24.47 -11.47 10.70
C GLY A 118 -23.53 -10.69 11.63
N GLY A 119 -23.54 -11.03 12.92
CA GLY A 119 -22.64 -10.41 13.90
C GLY A 119 -21.17 -10.76 13.67
N ALA A 120 -20.88 -12.03 13.35
CA ALA A 120 -19.55 -12.50 13.01
C ALA A 120 -18.99 -11.79 11.75
N ARG A 121 -19.84 -11.63 10.73
CA ARG A 121 -19.47 -10.91 9.49
C ARG A 121 -19.21 -9.43 9.76
N ALA A 122 -20.13 -8.74 10.40
CA ALA A 122 -19.97 -7.31 10.72
C ALA A 122 -18.72 -7.06 11.59
N GLY A 123 -18.44 -7.95 12.55
CA GLY A 123 -17.22 -7.88 13.36
C GLY A 123 -15.95 -8.08 12.50
N SER A 124 -15.94 -9.07 11.61
CA SER A 124 -14.83 -9.32 10.69
C SER A 124 -14.59 -8.12 9.77
N ASP A 125 -15.66 -7.57 9.16
CA ASP A 125 -15.58 -6.41 8.28
C ASP A 125 -15.01 -5.19 8.98
N LEU A 126 -15.44 -4.93 10.23
CA LEU A 126 -14.91 -3.83 11.03
C LEU A 126 -13.41 -4.01 11.35
N LEU A 127 -13.01 -5.22 11.74
CA LEU A 127 -11.62 -5.53 12.03
C LEU A 127 -10.75 -5.37 10.78
N ILE A 128 -11.23 -5.83 9.62
CA ILE A 128 -10.56 -5.67 8.32
C ILE A 128 -10.41 -4.18 7.98
N ALA A 129 -11.48 -3.40 8.10
CA ALA A 129 -11.46 -1.97 7.80
C ALA A 129 -10.41 -1.26 8.66
N VAL A 130 -10.41 -1.46 9.98
CA VAL A 130 -9.40 -0.86 10.86
C VAL A 130 -7.99 -1.34 10.53
N ALA A 131 -7.81 -2.64 10.23
CA ALA A 131 -6.52 -3.23 9.88
C ALA A 131 -5.97 -2.63 8.58
N VAL A 132 -6.79 -2.49 7.54
CA VAL A 132 -6.39 -1.92 6.24
C VAL A 132 -5.95 -0.47 6.38
N VAL A 133 -6.69 0.37 7.14
CA VAL A 133 -6.28 1.74 7.46
C VAL A 133 -4.88 1.74 8.09
N GLY A 134 -4.65 0.88 9.07
CA GLY A 134 -3.38 0.82 9.77
C GLY A 134 -2.23 0.34 8.91
N VAL A 135 -2.41 -0.79 8.20
CA VAL A 135 -1.37 -1.38 7.35
C VAL A 135 -0.99 -0.44 6.21
N ALA A 136 -1.98 0.16 5.52
CA ALA A 136 -1.73 1.11 4.45
C ALA A 136 -0.95 2.34 4.95
N ASN A 137 -1.31 2.86 6.12
CA ASN A 137 -0.62 3.98 6.75
C ASN A 137 0.79 3.61 7.23
N LEU A 138 0.95 2.43 7.84
CA LEU A 138 2.26 1.92 8.26
C LEU A 138 3.21 1.83 7.06
N TRP A 139 2.81 1.20 5.98
CA TRP A 139 3.64 1.05 4.79
C TRP A 139 3.96 2.41 4.16
N THR A 140 2.98 3.29 4.03
CA THR A 140 3.18 4.64 3.49
C THR A 140 4.17 5.44 4.33
N GLN A 141 4.04 5.42 5.65
CA GLN A 141 4.89 6.19 6.57
C GLN A 141 6.26 5.56 6.82
N SER A 142 6.40 4.24 6.62
CA SER A 142 7.67 3.49 6.79
C SER A 142 8.58 3.54 5.56
N GLY A 143 8.21 4.26 4.52
CA GLY A 143 9.11 4.50 3.39
C GLY A 143 8.80 3.70 2.13
N LEU A 144 7.66 2.98 2.07
CA LEU A 144 7.23 2.32 0.84
C LEU A 144 7.07 3.36 -0.28
N ARG A 145 7.73 3.14 -1.42
CA ARG A 145 7.69 4.05 -2.58
C ARG A 145 6.54 3.74 -3.51
N ALA A 146 6.13 4.71 -4.33
CA ALA A 146 5.12 4.48 -5.36
C ALA A 146 5.58 3.43 -6.40
N GLY A 147 6.87 3.42 -6.76
CA GLY A 147 7.45 2.38 -7.60
C GLY A 147 7.39 0.98 -6.98
N HIS A 148 7.58 0.86 -5.66
CA HIS A 148 7.42 -0.41 -4.95
C HIS A 148 5.96 -0.89 -4.96
N THR A 149 5.02 0.04 -4.75
CA THR A 149 3.58 -0.27 -4.80
C THR A 149 3.16 -0.69 -6.21
N ALA A 150 3.67 -0.02 -7.25
CA ALA A 150 3.42 -0.38 -8.64
C ALA A 150 4.00 -1.76 -9.01
N ALA A 151 5.21 -2.07 -8.54
CA ALA A 151 5.81 -3.39 -8.71
C ALA A 151 5.00 -4.49 -8.02
N LEU A 152 4.58 -4.25 -6.76
CA LEU A 152 3.71 -5.16 -6.03
C LEU A 152 2.38 -5.37 -6.75
N ALA A 153 1.75 -4.30 -7.23
CA ALA A 153 0.50 -4.38 -7.99
C ALA A 153 0.66 -5.18 -9.28
N ALA A 154 1.78 -5.03 -10.01
CA ALA A 154 2.05 -5.81 -11.21
C ALA A 154 2.21 -7.31 -10.91
N VAL A 155 2.96 -7.66 -9.86
CA VAL A 155 3.15 -9.05 -9.43
C VAL A 155 1.83 -9.67 -8.98
N LEU A 156 1.05 -8.94 -8.17
CA LEU A 156 -0.25 -9.39 -7.71
C LEU A 156 -1.24 -9.59 -8.87
N THR A 157 -1.23 -8.69 -9.86
CA THR A 157 -2.05 -8.85 -11.08
C THR A 157 -1.69 -10.13 -11.82
N GLY A 158 -0.40 -10.37 -12.04
CA GLY A 158 0.06 -11.60 -12.70
C GLY A 158 -0.29 -12.85 -11.92
N TYR A 159 -0.12 -12.81 -10.60
CA TYR A 159 -0.50 -13.91 -9.71
C TYR A 159 -2.02 -14.17 -9.74
N ASP A 160 -2.84 -13.13 -9.58
CA ASP A 160 -4.29 -13.23 -9.52
C ASP A 160 -4.87 -13.75 -10.84
N LEU A 161 -4.34 -13.26 -11.97
CA LEU A 161 -4.68 -13.79 -13.28
C LEU A 161 -4.32 -15.28 -13.39
N ALA A 162 -3.11 -15.66 -13.00
CA ALA A 162 -2.67 -17.06 -13.06
C ALA A 162 -3.47 -17.95 -12.10
N ALA A 163 -3.71 -17.50 -10.86
CA ALA A 163 -4.44 -18.24 -9.85
C ALA A 163 -5.92 -18.44 -10.20
N THR A 164 -6.50 -17.53 -10.98
CA THR A 164 -7.92 -17.57 -11.37
C THR A 164 -8.13 -18.28 -12.70
N THR A 165 -7.20 -18.11 -13.68
CA THR A 165 -7.39 -18.66 -15.03
C THR A 165 -6.68 -19.99 -15.27
N LEU A 166 -5.56 -20.23 -14.60
CA LEU A 166 -4.73 -21.43 -14.80
C LEU A 166 -4.89 -22.46 -13.68
N THR A 167 -5.44 -22.06 -12.53
CA THR A 167 -5.58 -22.95 -11.37
C THR A 167 -6.90 -22.71 -10.65
N ASP A 168 -7.36 -23.68 -9.86
CA ASP A 168 -8.54 -23.54 -8.98
C ASP A 168 -8.17 -22.97 -7.59
N THR A 169 -6.97 -22.43 -7.42
CA THR A 169 -6.44 -22.04 -6.10
C THR A 169 -7.31 -20.98 -5.44
N THR A 170 -7.72 -19.97 -6.19
CA THR A 170 -8.58 -18.88 -5.68
C THR A 170 -9.95 -19.40 -5.29
N ALA A 171 -10.56 -20.28 -6.13
CA ALA A 171 -11.87 -20.87 -5.85
C ALA A 171 -11.82 -21.76 -4.61
N ARG A 172 -10.82 -22.64 -4.49
CA ARG A 172 -10.63 -23.52 -3.32
C ARG A 172 -10.41 -22.74 -2.04
N PHE A 173 -9.58 -21.70 -2.10
CA PHE A 173 -9.34 -20.85 -0.94
C PHE A 173 -10.61 -20.12 -0.51
N PHE A 174 -11.37 -19.59 -1.47
CA PHE A 174 -12.64 -18.92 -1.20
C PHE A 174 -13.66 -19.87 -0.55
N GLU A 175 -13.84 -21.08 -1.07
CA GLU A 175 -14.71 -22.11 -0.48
C GLU A 175 -14.29 -22.48 0.94
N GLN A 176 -12.98 -22.54 1.20
CA GLN A 176 -12.44 -22.89 2.51
C GLN A 176 -12.73 -21.85 3.60
N VAL A 177 -12.80 -20.55 3.25
CA VAL A 177 -12.94 -19.44 4.21
C VAL A 177 -14.30 -18.76 4.19
N ARG A 178 -15.12 -18.98 3.17
CA ARG A 178 -16.37 -18.27 2.89
C ARG A 178 -17.33 -18.17 4.08
N ASP A 179 -17.54 -19.27 4.80
CA ASP A 179 -18.50 -19.35 5.91
C ASP A 179 -17.82 -19.30 7.28
N ARG A 180 -16.54 -18.85 7.32
CA ARG A 180 -15.77 -18.78 8.56
C ARG A 180 -15.61 -17.34 9.04
N PRO A 181 -15.50 -17.11 10.35
CA PRO A 181 -15.13 -15.82 10.88
C PRO A 181 -13.72 -15.46 10.40
N PHE A 182 -13.45 -14.16 10.30
CA PHE A 182 -12.16 -13.60 9.87
C PHE A 182 -11.75 -13.99 8.43
N ALA A 183 -12.74 -14.32 7.56
CA ALA A 183 -12.45 -14.48 6.15
C ALA A 183 -11.77 -13.22 5.60
N PRO A 184 -10.67 -13.33 4.81
CA PRO A 184 -9.90 -12.19 4.33
C PRO A 184 -10.60 -11.46 3.17
N MET A 185 -11.82 -11.03 3.41
CA MET A 185 -12.67 -10.29 2.47
C MET A 185 -13.61 -9.35 3.23
N LEU A 186 -13.83 -8.18 2.67
CA LEU A 186 -14.86 -7.23 3.12
C LEU A 186 -16.15 -7.53 2.40
N ALA A 187 -17.21 -7.91 3.13
CA ALA A 187 -18.49 -8.34 2.58
C ALA A 187 -19.66 -7.68 3.32
N LEU A 188 -19.96 -6.45 2.99
CA LEU A 188 -20.95 -5.59 3.67
C LEU A 188 -22.39 -6.04 3.54
N THR A 189 -22.68 -7.04 2.72
CA THR A 189 -24.05 -7.44 2.41
C THR A 189 -24.33 -8.86 2.87
N GLY A 190 -25.52 -9.03 3.49
CA GLY A 190 -26.07 -10.33 3.80
C GLY A 190 -26.64 -11.02 2.55
N GLY A 191 -26.75 -12.34 2.57
CA GLY A 191 -27.34 -13.13 1.52
C GLY A 191 -26.49 -14.34 1.17
N SER A 192 -27.02 -15.21 0.32
CA SER A 192 -26.35 -16.43 -0.13
C SER A 192 -25.12 -16.18 -1.01
N GLN A 193 -25.02 -14.97 -1.59
CA GLN A 193 -23.87 -14.54 -2.39
C GLN A 193 -23.53 -13.08 -2.09
N PRO A 194 -22.76 -12.81 -1.03
CA PRO A 194 -22.36 -11.45 -0.72
C PRO A 194 -21.41 -10.91 -1.78
N VAL A 195 -21.60 -9.66 -2.18
CA VAL A 195 -20.59 -8.94 -2.93
C VAL A 195 -19.45 -8.62 -1.97
N ALA A 196 -18.28 -9.12 -2.25
CA ALA A 196 -17.12 -8.99 -1.39
C ALA A 196 -15.91 -8.51 -2.18
N VAL A 197 -15.04 -7.76 -1.51
CA VAL A 197 -13.71 -7.38 -2.01
C VAL A 197 -12.67 -8.11 -1.19
N GLY A 198 -11.71 -8.75 -1.86
CA GLY A 198 -10.58 -9.39 -1.20
C GLY A 198 -9.74 -8.41 -0.40
N LEU A 199 -9.14 -8.89 0.69
CA LEU A 199 -8.29 -8.07 1.55
C LEU A 199 -7.11 -7.45 0.78
N GLY A 200 -6.52 -8.20 -0.17
CA GLY A 200 -5.42 -7.71 -1.02
C GLY A 200 -5.84 -6.56 -1.93
N ASP A 201 -7.01 -6.70 -2.58
CA ASP A 201 -7.61 -5.67 -3.44
C ASP A 201 -7.91 -4.40 -2.64
N LEU A 202 -8.58 -4.56 -1.50
CA LEU A 202 -8.92 -3.45 -0.61
C LEU A 202 -7.66 -2.73 -0.10
N LEU A 203 -6.63 -3.50 0.27
CA LEU A 203 -5.37 -2.92 0.72
C LEU A 203 -4.72 -2.09 -0.38
N LEU A 204 -4.68 -2.55 -1.63
CA LEU A 204 -4.11 -1.77 -2.73
C LEU A 204 -4.96 -0.56 -3.11
N LEU A 205 -6.30 -0.68 -3.06
CA LEU A 205 -7.24 0.42 -3.26
C LEU A 205 -7.01 1.57 -2.27
N VAL A 206 -6.69 1.25 -1.02
CA VAL A 206 -6.41 2.23 0.03
C VAL A 206 -4.95 2.69 0.01
N LEU A 207 -4.01 1.77 -0.15
CA LEU A 207 -2.57 2.06 -0.09
C LEU A 207 -2.10 2.99 -1.20
N PHE A 208 -2.53 2.73 -2.45
CA PHE A 208 -2.00 3.47 -3.59
C PHE A 208 -2.34 4.97 -3.55
N PRO A 209 -3.56 5.43 -3.22
CA PRO A 209 -3.84 6.85 -3.01
C PRO A 209 -2.97 7.50 -1.93
N LEU A 210 -2.69 6.81 -0.82
CA LEU A 210 -1.84 7.34 0.25
C LEU A 210 -0.39 7.48 -0.20
N VAL A 211 0.13 6.48 -0.90
CA VAL A 211 1.49 6.50 -1.44
C VAL A 211 1.62 7.55 -2.54
N ALA A 212 0.59 7.70 -3.40
CA ALA A 212 0.54 8.75 -4.42
C ALA A 212 0.52 10.15 -3.80
N ALA A 213 -0.23 10.36 -2.70
CA ALA A 213 -0.23 11.60 -1.93
C ALA A 213 1.17 11.97 -1.44
N LYS A 214 1.87 10.99 -0.88
CA LYS A 214 3.23 11.14 -0.41
C LYS A 214 4.20 11.43 -1.56
N ALA A 215 4.16 10.62 -2.62
CA ALA A 215 5.13 10.64 -3.71
C ALA A 215 4.95 11.85 -4.65
N TYR A 216 3.71 12.17 -5.02
CA TYR A 216 3.38 13.09 -6.10
C TYR A 216 2.46 14.24 -5.69
N GLY A 217 1.83 14.16 -4.51
CA GLY A 217 0.96 15.19 -3.99
C GLY A 217 -0.54 14.90 -4.11
N ARG A 218 -1.34 15.90 -3.69
CA ARG A 218 -2.79 15.75 -3.49
C ARG A 218 -3.54 15.40 -4.78
N THR A 219 -3.16 15.99 -5.90
CA THR A 219 -3.82 15.72 -7.20
C THR A 219 -3.67 14.26 -7.62
N ALA A 220 -2.45 13.71 -7.46
CA ALA A 220 -2.19 12.31 -7.74
C ALA A 220 -2.97 11.37 -6.82
N ALA A 221 -3.12 11.74 -5.55
CA ALA A 221 -3.92 10.98 -4.59
C ALA A 221 -5.41 10.93 -4.99
N TRP A 222 -5.99 12.07 -5.37
CA TRP A 222 -7.37 12.12 -5.84
C TRP A 222 -7.57 11.33 -7.13
N ALA A 223 -6.64 11.45 -8.09
CA ALA A 223 -6.71 10.67 -9.32
C ALA A 223 -6.63 9.16 -9.02
N ALA A 224 -5.78 8.74 -8.09
CA ALA A 224 -5.67 7.34 -7.68
C ALA A 224 -6.95 6.84 -6.99
N ALA A 225 -7.51 7.63 -6.07
CA ALA A 225 -8.74 7.29 -5.37
C ALA A 225 -9.94 7.18 -6.34
N LEU A 226 -10.12 8.17 -7.21
CA LEU A 226 -11.19 8.16 -8.22
C LEU A 226 -11.07 6.98 -9.18
N ALA A 227 -9.86 6.70 -9.67
CA ALA A 227 -9.63 5.56 -10.55
C ALA A 227 -9.95 4.23 -9.87
N GLY A 228 -9.53 4.04 -8.61
CA GLY A 228 -9.89 2.87 -7.81
C GLY A 228 -11.39 2.71 -7.63
N LEU A 229 -12.10 3.78 -7.29
CA LEU A 229 -13.56 3.79 -7.14
C LEU A 229 -14.27 3.50 -8.46
N LEU A 230 -13.82 4.08 -9.58
CA LEU A 230 -14.39 3.83 -10.90
C LEU A 230 -14.23 2.37 -11.32
N VAL A 231 -13.04 1.77 -11.10
CA VAL A 231 -12.81 0.35 -11.39
C VAL A 231 -13.70 -0.53 -10.51
N THR A 232 -13.76 -0.25 -9.20
CA THR A 232 -14.62 -1.01 -8.29
C THR A 232 -16.10 -0.91 -8.71
N GLY A 233 -16.57 0.30 -9.03
CA GLY A 233 -17.93 0.53 -9.49
C GLY A 233 -18.23 -0.14 -10.84
N ALA A 234 -17.32 -0.06 -11.81
CA ALA A 234 -17.47 -0.70 -13.11
C ALA A 234 -17.53 -2.23 -13.00
N VAL A 235 -16.60 -2.83 -12.26
CA VAL A 235 -16.57 -4.28 -12.01
C VAL A 235 -17.84 -4.72 -11.30
N SER A 236 -18.25 -4.00 -10.26
CA SER A 236 -19.50 -4.24 -9.53
C SER A 236 -20.72 -4.17 -10.46
N THR A 237 -20.77 -3.16 -11.33
CA THR A 237 -21.86 -3.01 -12.31
C THR A 237 -21.88 -4.17 -13.32
N CYS A 238 -20.72 -4.60 -13.82
CA CYS A 238 -20.62 -5.76 -14.72
C CYS A 238 -21.12 -7.05 -14.03
N PHE A 239 -20.87 -7.23 -12.74
CA PHE A 239 -21.46 -8.32 -11.96
C PHE A 239 -22.99 -8.21 -11.87
N ALA A 240 -23.52 -7.00 -11.58
CA ALA A 240 -24.96 -6.79 -11.51
C ALA A 240 -25.68 -7.09 -12.82
N LEU A 241 -25.01 -6.80 -13.94
CA LEU A 241 -25.54 -7.06 -15.28
C LEU A 241 -25.33 -8.53 -15.74
N GLY A 242 -24.70 -9.37 -14.92
CA GLY A 242 -24.39 -10.76 -15.28
C GLY A 242 -23.31 -10.91 -16.36
N LEU A 243 -22.56 -9.84 -16.65
CA LEU A 243 -21.50 -9.86 -17.66
C LEU A 243 -20.22 -10.53 -17.14
N LEU A 244 -20.07 -10.62 -15.82
CA LEU A 244 -18.94 -11.28 -15.15
C LEU A 244 -19.46 -12.43 -14.30
N SER A 245 -18.74 -13.54 -14.32
CA SER A 245 -18.95 -14.67 -13.40
C SER A 245 -18.37 -14.39 -12.02
N THR A 246 -18.82 -15.12 -11.01
CA THR A 246 -18.28 -15.06 -9.66
C THR A 246 -16.75 -15.28 -9.67
N GLY A 247 -16.02 -14.41 -8.98
CA GLY A 247 -14.57 -14.56 -8.82
C GLY A 247 -13.72 -13.77 -9.83
N PHE A 248 -14.27 -12.71 -10.48
CA PHE A 248 -13.45 -11.84 -11.31
C PHE A 248 -12.38 -11.15 -10.46
N PRO A 249 -11.08 -11.31 -10.80
CA PRO A 249 -9.99 -10.71 -10.05
C PRO A 249 -9.93 -9.20 -10.29
N LEU A 250 -10.27 -8.40 -9.26
CA LEU A 250 -10.27 -6.94 -9.35
C LEU A 250 -8.89 -6.38 -9.72
N LEU A 251 -7.82 -7.05 -9.30
CA LEU A 251 -6.44 -6.65 -9.57
C LEU A 251 -6.07 -6.70 -11.06
N THR A 252 -6.75 -7.50 -11.89
CA THR A 252 -6.51 -7.48 -13.34
C THR A 252 -6.83 -6.15 -13.99
N ALA A 253 -7.79 -5.40 -13.43
CA ALA A 253 -8.10 -4.05 -13.87
C ALA A 253 -7.33 -2.99 -13.06
N LEU A 254 -7.25 -3.15 -11.75
CA LEU A 254 -6.65 -2.17 -10.83
C LEU A 254 -5.12 -2.11 -10.96
N GLY A 255 -4.45 -3.26 -11.10
CA GLY A 255 -2.99 -3.31 -11.11
C GLY A 255 -2.34 -2.58 -12.28
N PRO A 256 -2.74 -2.84 -13.55
CA PRO A 256 -2.25 -2.08 -14.70
C PRO A 256 -2.50 -0.58 -14.57
N LEU A 257 -3.64 -0.19 -13.97
CA LEU A 257 -3.98 1.20 -13.76
C LEU A 257 -3.08 1.87 -12.72
N ILE A 258 -2.72 1.16 -11.64
CA ILE A 258 -1.74 1.62 -10.65
C ILE A 258 -0.38 1.84 -11.31
N VAL A 259 0.07 0.90 -12.14
CA VAL A 259 1.34 1.02 -12.88
C VAL A 259 1.32 2.21 -13.83
N ALA A 260 0.25 2.35 -14.62
CA ALA A 260 0.10 3.44 -15.57
C ALA A 260 0.09 4.82 -14.88
N GLN A 261 -0.64 4.95 -13.77
CA GLN A 261 -0.67 6.18 -12.96
C GLN A 261 0.69 6.48 -12.34
N HIS A 262 1.39 5.45 -11.80
CA HIS A 262 2.74 5.64 -11.29
C HIS A 262 3.69 6.19 -12.36
N LEU A 263 3.70 5.60 -13.55
CA LEU A 263 4.54 6.05 -14.67
C LEU A 263 4.18 7.46 -15.13
N HIS A 264 2.88 7.77 -15.24
CA HIS A 264 2.38 9.10 -15.60
C HIS A 264 2.85 10.16 -14.61
N TRP A 265 2.59 9.96 -13.32
CA TRP A 265 2.92 10.94 -12.29
C TRP A 265 4.42 11.07 -12.08
N ARG A 266 5.18 9.97 -12.16
CA ARG A 266 6.64 10.01 -12.09
C ARG A 266 7.24 10.88 -13.20
N ARG A 267 6.73 10.76 -14.44
CA ARG A 267 7.17 11.60 -15.56
C ARG A 267 6.80 13.07 -15.34
N ARG A 268 5.57 13.33 -14.91
CA ARG A 268 5.06 14.69 -14.71
C ARG A 268 5.72 15.42 -13.55
N SER A 269 6.07 14.73 -12.48
CA SER A 269 6.67 15.30 -11.25
C SER A 269 8.19 15.28 -11.26
N GLY A 270 8.83 14.74 -12.30
CA GLY A 270 10.29 14.61 -12.36
C GLY A 270 10.89 13.59 -11.37
N GLY A 271 10.07 12.84 -10.64
CA GLY A 271 10.49 11.84 -9.68
C GLY A 271 9.53 11.66 -8.51
N GLU A 272 9.90 10.81 -7.57
CA GLU A 272 9.14 10.54 -6.35
C GLU A 272 9.74 11.28 -5.16
N ARG A 273 8.92 11.95 -4.36
CA ARG A 273 9.35 12.45 -3.04
C ARG A 273 9.70 11.29 -2.13
N THR A 274 10.80 11.43 -1.40
CA THR A 274 11.13 10.53 -0.31
C THR A 274 10.21 10.78 0.90
N THR A 275 10.14 9.83 1.83
CA THR A 275 9.39 10.01 3.08
C THR A 275 9.92 11.18 3.91
N ALA A 276 11.24 11.44 3.86
CA ALA A 276 11.85 12.60 4.54
C ALA A 276 11.36 13.92 3.91
N GLN A 277 11.46 14.05 2.60
CA GLN A 277 10.99 15.25 1.87
C GLN A 277 9.48 15.49 2.07
N TRP A 278 8.68 14.42 2.04
CA TRP A 278 7.24 14.55 2.33
C TRP A 278 6.96 15.05 3.76
N ARG A 279 7.68 14.53 4.76
CA ARG A 279 7.54 14.97 6.16
C ARG A 279 7.95 16.41 6.38
N GLU A 280 8.93 16.90 5.63
CA GLU A 280 9.44 18.27 5.66
C GLU A 280 8.61 19.21 4.78
N GLY A 281 7.56 18.73 4.12
CA GLY A 281 6.71 19.53 3.22
C GLY A 281 7.41 19.97 1.92
N ARG A 282 8.58 19.39 1.61
CA ARG A 282 9.33 19.75 0.40
C ARG A 282 8.68 19.20 -0.86
N SER A 283 8.85 19.91 -1.97
CA SER A 283 8.49 19.44 -3.31
C SER A 283 9.32 18.21 -3.71
N ALA A 284 8.88 17.50 -4.76
CA ALA A 284 9.71 16.46 -5.36
C ALA A 284 11.05 17.05 -5.80
N PRO A 285 12.17 16.30 -5.73
CA PRO A 285 13.44 16.77 -6.24
C PRO A 285 13.27 17.14 -7.73
N PRO A 286 13.99 18.16 -8.21
CA PRO A 286 14.00 18.47 -9.63
C PRO A 286 14.42 17.21 -10.41
N PRO A 287 13.95 17.05 -11.66
CA PRO A 287 14.35 15.92 -12.49
C PRO A 287 15.88 15.84 -12.55
N PRO A 288 16.43 14.61 -12.66
CA PRO A 288 17.87 14.47 -12.81
C PRO A 288 18.34 15.32 -14.01
N PRO A 289 19.50 15.94 -13.93
CA PRO A 289 20.02 16.76 -15.00
C PRO A 289 20.02 15.97 -16.31
N SER A 290 19.65 16.61 -17.41
CA SER A 290 19.69 16.00 -18.73
C SER A 290 21.12 15.54 -19.05
N GLY A 291 21.28 14.57 -19.96
CA GLY A 291 22.60 14.11 -20.37
C GLY A 291 23.51 15.26 -20.83
N THR A 292 22.93 16.31 -21.43
CA THR A 292 23.62 17.52 -21.88
C THR A 292 24.10 18.38 -20.69
N GLU A 293 23.27 18.55 -19.67
CA GLU A 293 23.66 19.29 -18.44
C GLU A 293 24.71 18.52 -17.64
N LEU A 294 24.59 17.19 -17.61
CA LEU A 294 25.60 16.33 -16.98
C LEU A 294 26.94 16.41 -17.72
N ALA A 295 26.92 16.36 -19.07
CA ALA A 295 28.13 16.52 -19.90
C ALA A 295 28.77 17.89 -19.74
N ALA A 296 27.97 18.95 -19.71
CA ALA A 296 28.44 20.31 -19.45
C ALA A 296 29.06 20.46 -18.05
N ALA A 297 28.45 19.88 -17.03
CA ALA A 297 28.97 19.91 -15.67
C ALA A 297 30.24 19.06 -15.49
N LEU A 298 30.42 17.98 -16.27
CA LEU A 298 31.65 17.18 -16.27
C LEU A 298 32.76 17.80 -17.11
N ALA A 299 32.43 18.64 -18.11
CA ALA A 299 33.37 19.40 -18.92
C ALA A 299 33.83 20.69 -18.20
N ALA A 300 33.16 21.11 -17.14
CA ALA A 300 33.59 22.21 -16.32
C ALA A 300 34.94 21.89 -15.61
N PRO A 301 35.83 22.85 -15.43
CA PRO A 301 37.08 22.60 -14.76
C PRO A 301 36.83 22.01 -13.37
N ALA A 302 37.60 20.97 -13.04
CA ALA A 302 37.50 20.32 -11.74
C ALA A 302 37.73 21.34 -10.62
N PRO A 303 36.99 21.25 -9.50
CA PRO A 303 37.23 22.11 -8.36
C PRO A 303 38.72 22.00 -7.93
N GLU A 304 39.35 23.13 -7.66
CA GLU A 304 40.73 23.18 -7.20
C GLU A 304 40.93 22.23 -6.00
N GLY A 305 41.89 21.33 -6.11
CA GLY A 305 42.24 20.38 -5.05
C GLY A 305 41.48 19.03 -5.07
N ALA A 306 40.64 18.73 -6.05
CA ALA A 306 40.02 17.43 -6.16
C ALA A 306 40.99 16.40 -6.77
N PRO A 307 41.39 15.31 -6.05
CA PRO A 307 42.28 14.31 -6.60
C PRO A 307 41.65 13.57 -7.80
N PRO A 308 42.46 13.11 -8.79
CA PRO A 308 41.97 12.26 -9.86
C PRO A 308 41.21 11.02 -9.31
N GLY A 309 40.15 10.64 -9.96
CA GLY A 309 39.30 9.52 -9.50
C GLY A 309 38.32 9.84 -8.37
N SER A 310 38.23 11.11 -7.94
CA SER A 310 37.26 11.57 -6.97
C SER A 310 35.82 11.50 -7.53
N TRP A 311 34.87 11.35 -6.61
CA TRP A 311 33.47 11.49 -6.93
C TRP A 311 33.03 12.94 -6.83
N LEU A 312 32.34 13.41 -7.85
CA LEU A 312 31.72 14.72 -7.93
C LEU A 312 30.23 14.60 -7.63
N ALA A 313 29.69 15.50 -6.84
CA ALA A 313 28.25 15.62 -6.61
C ALA A 313 27.74 16.90 -7.28
N LEU A 314 26.86 16.73 -8.24
CA LEU A 314 26.32 17.76 -9.10
C LEU A 314 24.94 18.19 -8.61
N GLY A 315 24.67 19.46 -8.61
CA GLY A 315 23.37 20.05 -8.32
C GLY A 315 23.20 21.36 -9.07
N ALA A 316 22.04 21.59 -9.68
CA ALA A 316 21.76 22.79 -10.47
C ALA A 316 22.82 23.08 -11.56
N GLY A 317 23.30 22.04 -12.26
CA GLY A 317 24.26 22.17 -13.36
C GLY A 317 25.70 22.48 -12.95
N ARG A 318 26.05 22.45 -11.68
CA ARG A 318 27.43 22.70 -11.19
C ARG A 318 27.86 21.69 -10.14
N VAL A 319 29.17 21.58 -9.96
CA VAL A 319 29.76 20.73 -8.91
C VAL A 319 29.55 21.41 -7.57
N LEU A 320 28.81 20.73 -6.66
CA LEU A 320 28.52 21.24 -5.31
C LEU A 320 29.16 20.39 -4.21
N GLY A 321 29.90 19.34 -4.56
CA GLY A 321 30.61 18.56 -3.56
C GLY A 321 31.55 17.56 -4.20
N THR A 322 32.62 17.24 -3.48
CA THR A 322 33.65 16.29 -3.93
C THR A 322 33.96 15.30 -2.81
N GLY A 323 34.48 14.14 -3.17
CA GLY A 323 34.95 13.17 -2.18
C GLY A 323 35.41 11.85 -2.75
N PRO A 324 36.17 11.05 -1.97
CA PRO A 324 36.69 9.76 -2.41
C PRO A 324 35.63 8.69 -2.62
N THR A 325 34.40 8.93 -2.17
CA THR A 325 33.26 8.04 -2.36
C THR A 325 32.01 8.86 -2.74
N PRO A 326 31.03 8.24 -3.47
CA PRO A 326 29.79 8.94 -3.83
C PRO A 326 29.00 9.42 -2.61
N GLY A 327 29.07 8.70 -1.49
CA GLY A 327 28.41 9.09 -0.24
C GLY A 327 29.03 10.34 0.42
N ARG A 328 30.35 10.50 0.34
CA ARG A 328 31.04 11.71 0.86
C ARG A 328 30.77 12.90 -0.04
N ALA A 329 30.88 12.74 -1.35
CA ALA A 329 30.56 13.80 -2.31
C ALA A 329 29.11 14.32 -2.13
N ARG A 330 28.13 13.42 -1.99
CA ARG A 330 26.73 13.79 -1.70
C ARG A 330 26.58 14.53 -0.38
N ARG A 331 27.30 14.12 0.66
CA ARG A 331 27.24 14.76 1.97
C ARG A 331 27.80 16.17 1.93
N ASP A 332 28.88 16.36 1.20
CA ASP A 332 29.50 17.66 1.00
C ASP A 332 28.56 18.60 0.20
N ALA A 333 28.02 18.12 -0.92
CA ALA A 333 27.05 18.88 -1.69
C ALA A 333 25.79 19.28 -0.88
N ARG A 334 25.32 18.42 0.01
CA ARG A 334 24.19 18.72 0.90
C ARG A 334 24.53 19.81 1.92
N ARG A 335 25.78 19.86 2.42
CA ARG A 335 26.24 20.96 3.28
C ARG A 335 26.24 22.30 2.55
N GLN A 336 26.43 22.26 1.23
CA GLN A 336 26.39 23.44 0.37
C GLN A 336 24.97 23.72 -0.21
N GLY A 337 23.95 23.09 0.35
CA GLY A 337 22.54 23.36 0.01
C GLY A 337 21.97 22.53 -1.13
N ALA A 338 22.67 21.51 -1.65
CA ALA A 338 22.13 20.62 -2.65
C ALA A 338 21.10 19.67 -2.06
N GLU A 339 19.86 19.72 -2.53
CA GLU A 339 18.79 18.84 -2.02
C GLU A 339 18.93 17.40 -2.50
N ALA A 340 19.25 17.18 -3.77
CA ALA A 340 19.35 15.85 -4.40
C ALA A 340 20.53 15.76 -5.39
N PRO A 341 21.79 15.79 -4.90
CA PRO A 341 22.93 15.81 -5.79
C PRO A 341 23.09 14.46 -6.53
N THR A 342 23.25 14.55 -7.85
CA THR A 342 23.66 13.45 -8.70
C THR A 342 25.16 13.25 -8.60
N THR A 343 25.64 12.02 -8.53
CA THR A 343 27.09 11.76 -8.42
C THR A 343 27.64 11.14 -9.68
N ALA A 344 28.77 11.65 -10.14
CA ALA A 344 29.59 11.10 -11.21
C ALA A 344 31.04 10.94 -10.73
N ARG A 345 31.78 9.98 -11.31
CA ARG A 345 33.19 9.79 -11.01
C ARG A 345 34.01 10.59 -12.01
N MET A 346 34.96 11.34 -11.50
CA MET A 346 35.94 12.02 -12.32
C MET A 346 36.91 10.95 -12.88
N VAL A 347 37.03 10.89 -14.17
CA VAL A 347 37.95 9.96 -14.89
C VAL A 347 39.36 10.48 -14.88
#